data_e9fb99f41502486d6ee396fba72e5de2
#
_entry.id   e9fb99f41502486d6ee396fba72e5de2
#
_cell.length_a   1.000
_cell.length_b   1.000
_cell.length_c   1.000
_cell.angle_alpha   90.00
_cell.angle_beta   90.00
_cell.angle_gamma   90.00
#
_symmetry.space_group_name_H-M   'P 1'
#
loop_
_entity.id
_entity.type
_entity.pdbx_description
1 polymer ?
#
loop_
_entity_poly.entity_id
_entity_poly.type
_entity_poly.pdbx_seq_one_letter_code
_entity_poly.pdbx_strand_id
1 'polypeptide(L)'
;EKIPPEPELAELYHVSRITVRRTVEELCTQGYLIKHQGKGTFVKSPMIFRKFESQKNMSFSESCRQNDRIPESHVLSFCKKPANSVTSDFLQLTSDEEVFFLERLLLADSIPVIDVHTWLPTRLFPDFDPNAVENGSFFEYIKNTYRCTIAESSRSTISVTAASPDMAKTLN
;
A
#
# COMPACT_ATOMS: atom_id res chain seq x y z
N GLU A 1 -19.53 6.96 -4.38
CA GLU A 1 -20.53 8.01 -4.61
C GLU A 1 -20.88 8.08 -6.10
N LYS A 2 -22.15 8.34 -6.46
CA LYS A 2 -22.59 8.50 -7.85
C LYS A 2 -22.43 9.97 -8.27
N ILE A 3 -21.83 10.21 -9.45
CA ILE A 3 -21.78 11.56 -10.01
C ILE A 3 -23.04 11.88 -10.79
N PRO A 4 -23.39 13.17 -10.97
CA PRO A 4 -24.51 13.58 -11.81
C PRO A 4 -24.38 13.09 -13.26
N PRO A 5 -25.50 12.89 -13.98
CA PRO A 5 -25.48 12.51 -15.39
C PRO A 5 -24.76 13.53 -16.29
N GLU A 6 -24.17 13.07 -17.40
CA GLU A 6 -23.43 13.93 -18.36
C GLU A 6 -24.20 15.19 -18.80
N PRO A 7 -25.53 15.16 -19.04
CA PRO A 7 -26.29 16.37 -19.36
C PRO A 7 -26.32 17.40 -18.23
N GLU A 8 -26.49 16.95 -17.00
CA GLU A 8 -26.54 17.80 -15.80
C GLU A 8 -25.19 18.45 -15.53
N LEU A 9 -24.09 17.68 -15.68
CA LEU A 9 -22.72 18.21 -15.60
C LEU A 9 -22.44 19.25 -16.69
N ALA A 10 -22.95 19.05 -17.91
CA ALA A 10 -22.81 20.01 -19.00
C ALA A 10 -23.47 21.35 -18.69
N GLU A 11 -24.65 21.33 -18.08
CA GLU A 11 -25.35 22.52 -17.60
C GLU A 11 -24.63 23.18 -16.43
N LEU A 12 -24.23 22.40 -15.43
CA LEU A 12 -23.54 22.88 -14.22
C LEU A 12 -22.24 23.63 -14.53
N TYR A 13 -21.45 23.10 -15.47
CA TYR A 13 -20.15 23.66 -15.85
C TYR A 13 -20.18 24.55 -17.09
N HIS A 14 -21.35 24.76 -17.70
CA HIS A 14 -21.52 25.55 -18.93
C HIS A 14 -20.65 25.11 -20.10
N VAL A 15 -20.50 23.80 -20.29
CA VAL A 15 -19.69 23.19 -21.35
C VAL A 15 -20.52 22.24 -22.22
N SER A 16 -19.97 21.85 -23.37
CA SER A 16 -20.67 20.92 -24.24
C SER A 16 -20.75 19.50 -23.64
N ARG A 17 -21.80 18.75 -23.96
CA ARG A 17 -21.93 17.32 -23.57
C ARG A 17 -20.76 16.47 -24.05
N ILE A 18 -20.18 16.81 -25.19
CA ILE A 18 -19.02 16.13 -25.78
C ILE A 18 -17.79 16.33 -24.87
N THR A 19 -17.59 17.56 -24.40
CA THR A 19 -16.51 17.88 -23.45
C THR A 19 -16.65 17.08 -22.16
N VAL A 20 -17.84 17.07 -21.57
CA VAL A 20 -18.11 16.28 -20.34
C VAL A 20 -17.85 14.79 -20.56
N ARG A 21 -18.38 14.23 -21.67
CA ARG A 21 -18.20 12.81 -21.99
C ARG A 21 -16.72 12.46 -22.08
N ARG A 22 -15.92 13.26 -22.82
CA ARG A 22 -14.49 13.04 -22.98
C ARG A 22 -13.75 13.10 -21.64
N THR A 23 -14.06 14.10 -20.79
CA THR A 23 -13.47 14.22 -19.45
C THR A 23 -13.85 13.04 -18.56
N VAL A 24 -15.10 12.60 -18.57
CA VAL A 24 -15.55 11.43 -17.79
C VAL A 24 -14.86 10.15 -18.28
N GLU A 25 -14.67 9.98 -19.58
CA GLU A 25 -13.93 8.85 -20.15
C GLU A 25 -12.45 8.88 -19.76
N GLU A 26 -11.84 10.05 -19.77
CA GLU A 26 -10.46 10.24 -19.32
C GLU A 26 -10.31 9.91 -17.83
N LEU A 27 -11.19 10.42 -16.97
CA LEU A 27 -11.21 10.10 -15.55
C LEU A 27 -11.48 8.61 -15.27
N CYS A 28 -12.27 7.94 -16.12
CA CYS A 28 -12.43 6.48 -16.05
C CYS A 28 -11.13 5.75 -16.42
N THR A 29 -10.43 6.22 -17.45
CA THR A 29 -9.14 5.65 -17.88
C THR A 29 -8.06 5.85 -16.84
N GLN A 30 -8.05 7.01 -16.17
CA GLN A 30 -7.16 7.33 -15.06
C GLN A 30 -7.56 6.63 -13.76
N GLY A 31 -8.73 5.94 -13.72
CA GLY A 31 -9.16 5.15 -12.57
C GLY A 31 -9.86 5.94 -11.47
N TYR A 32 -10.17 7.22 -11.66
CA TYR A 32 -10.95 8.03 -10.70
C TYR A 32 -12.44 7.75 -10.74
N LEU A 33 -12.95 7.35 -11.90
CA LEU A 33 -14.36 7.02 -12.09
C LEU A 33 -14.53 5.59 -12.62
N ILE A 34 -15.73 5.03 -12.41
CA ILE A 34 -16.17 3.77 -12.99
C ILE A 34 -17.57 3.90 -13.56
N LYS A 35 -17.76 3.51 -14.83
CA LYS A 35 -19.07 3.45 -15.47
C LYS A 35 -19.72 2.08 -15.24
N HIS A 36 -20.94 2.06 -14.73
CA HIS A 36 -21.79 0.88 -14.69
C HIS A 36 -22.94 1.06 -15.68
N GLN A 37 -22.99 0.20 -16.69
CA GLN A 37 -24.01 0.24 -17.73
C GLN A 37 -25.42 0.23 -17.12
N GLY A 38 -26.25 1.18 -17.49
CA GLY A 38 -27.62 1.34 -16.97
C GLY A 38 -27.73 1.91 -15.55
N LYS A 39 -26.64 2.02 -14.79
CA LYS A 39 -26.66 2.49 -13.39
C LYS A 39 -26.06 3.90 -13.24
N GLY A 40 -25.14 4.28 -14.11
CA GLY A 40 -24.46 5.58 -14.10
C GLY A 40 -22.97 5.49 -13.85
N THR A 41 -22.35 6.66 -13.56
CA THR A 41 -20.92 6.80 -13.27
C THR A 41 -20.71 7.09 -11.79
N PHE A 42 -19.73 6.45 -11.21
CA PHE A 42 -19.46 6.50 -9.77
C PHE A 42 -18.00 6.90 -9.54
N VAL A 43 -17.76 7.64 -8.46
CA VAL A 43 -16.39 7.88 -7.97
C VAL A 43 -15.84 6.52 -7.53
N LYS A 44 -14.70 6.15 -8.09
CA LYS A 44 -13.99 4.97 -7.67
C LYS A 44 -13.26 5.29 -6.37
N SER A 45 -13.29 4.38 -5.40
CA SER A 45 -12.45 4.50 -4.21
C SER A 45 -10.99 4.69 -4.65
N PRO A 46 -10.24 5.58 -4.04
CA PRO A 46 -8.86 5.82 -4.47
C PRO A 46 -8.07 4.51 -4.40
N MET A 47 -7.82 3.93 -5.57
CA MET A 47 -6.90 2.81 -5.67
C MET A 47 -5.50 3.39 -5.84
N ILE A 48 -4.61 3.03 -4.95
CA ILE A 48 -3.18 3.27 -5.15
C ILE A 48 -2.73 2.34 -6.27
N PHE A 49 -2.55 2.91 -7.47
CA PHE A 49 -1.95 2.16 -8.56
C PHE A 49 -0.45 2.02 -8.27
N ARG A 50 -0.06 0.91 -7.71
CA ARG A 50 1.33 0.50 -7.77
C ARG A 50 1.57 -0.01 -9.19
N LYS A 51 2.14 0.83 -10.05
CA LYS A 51 2.73 0.33 -11.28
C LYS A 51 3.85 -0.62 -10.86
N PHE A 52 3.64 -1.91 -11.06
CA PHE A 52 4.70 -2.91 -11.00
C PHE A 52 5.59 -2.78 -12.25
N GLU A 53 6.19 -1.61 -12.45
CA GLU A 53 7.32 -1.50 -13.36
C GLU A 53 8.50 -2.14 -12.65
N SER A 54 8.96 -3.25 -13.20
CA SER A 54 9.89 -4.23 -12.65
C SER A 54 11.32 -3.72 -12.38
N GLN A 55 11.55 -2.43 -12.18
CA GLN A 55 12.89 -1.87 -12.09
C GLN A 55 13.16 -0.87 -10.96
N LYS A 56 12.20 -0.54 -10.11
CA LYS A 56 12.50 0.28 -8.92
C LYS A 56 11.76 -0.27 -7.70
N ASN A 57 12.53 -0.65 -6.69
CA ASN A 57 12.03 -0.96 -5.35
C ASN A 57 11.49 0.32 -4.68
N MET A 58 10.36 0.80 -5.18
CA MET A 58 9.70 1.99 -4.66
C MET A 58 9.01 1.66 -3.34
N SER A 59 9.30 2.42 -2.30
CA SER A 59 8.61 2.29 -1.02
C SER A 59 7.14 2.71 -1.14
N PHE A 60 6.30 2.23 -0.21
CA PHE A 60 4.90 2.68 -0.13
C PHE A 60 4.80 4.21 -0.02
N SER A 61 5.60 4.80 0.88
CA SER A 61 5.61 6.25 1.09
C SER A 61 5.99 7.04 -0.16
N GLU A 62 6.95 6.54 -0.93
CA GLU A 62 7.33 7.15 -2.20
C GLU A 62 6.23 7.00 -3.25
N SER A 63 5.60 5.83 -3.32
CA SER A 63 4.46 5.58 -4.20
C SER A 63 3.28 6.51 -3.88
N CYS A 64 2.99 6.74 -2.60
CA CYS A 64 1.96 7.70 -2.19
C CYS A 64 2.30 9.13 -2.66
N ARG A 65 3.52 9.60 -2.37
CA ARG A 65 3.93 10.96 -2.75
C ARG A 65 3.89 11.19 -4.25
N GLN A 66 4.27 10.19 -5.06
CA GLN A 66 4.17 10.29 -6.54
C GLN A 66 2.73 10.34 -7.05
N ASN A 67 1.76 9.94 -6.24
CA ASN A 67 0.33 10.01 -6.55
C ASN A 67 -0.38 11.11 -5.77
N ASP A 68 0.35 12.11 -5.26
CA ASP A 68 -0.18 13.23 -4.48
C ASP A 68 -1.00 12.78 -3.26
N ARG A 69 -0.57 11.66 -2.60
CA ARG A 69 -1.19 11.11 -1.40
C ARG A 69 -0.28 11.29 -0.19
N ILE A 70 -0.89 11.43 0.97
CA ILE A 70 -0.19 11.52 2.26
C ILE A 70 -0.01 10.11 2.80
N PRO A 71 1.23 9.58 2.89
CA PRO A 71 1.48 8.28 3.49
C PRO A 71 1.50 8.36 5.01
N GLU A 72 0.86 7.40 5.65
CA GLU A 72 0.91 7.20 7.10
C GLU A 72 1.26 5.73 7.39
N SER A 73 1.83 5.45 8.55
CA SER A 73 2.20 4.11 8.99
C SER A 73 1.97 3.98 10.48
N HIS A 74 1.17 3.01 10.90
CA HIS A 74 0.93 2.70 12.32
C HIS A 74 1.45 1.33 12.66
N VAL A 75 2.22 1.24 13.74
CA VAL A 75 2.69 -0.04 14.30
C VAL A 75 1.56 -0.67 15.09
N LEU A 76 1.04 -1.79 14.61
CA LEU A 76 -0.02 -2.55 15.29
C LEU A 76 0.55 -3.54 16.31
N SER A 77 1.68 -4.17 15.97
CA SER A 77 2.33 -5.17 16.82
C SER A 77 3.83 -5.22 16.58
N PHE A 78 4.59 -5.37 17.67
CA PHE A 78 6.02 -5.61 17.62
C PHE A 78 6.42 -6.60 18.71
N CYS A 79 7.08 -7.69 18.34
CA CYS A 79 7.61 -8.64 19.30
C CYS A 79 8.85 -9.37 18.77
N LYS A 80 9.66 -9.84 19.70
CA LYS A 80 10.77 -10.75 19.43
C LYS A 80 10.29 -12.19 19.64
N LYS A 81 10.51 -13.07 18.69
CA LYS A 81 10.07 -14.47 18.78
C LYS A 81 10.94 -15.40 17.95
N PRO A 82 10.95 -16.72 18.25
CA PRO A 82 11.56 -17.72 17.38
C PRO A 82 10.94 -17.67 15.97
N ALA A 83 11.76 -17.87 14.94
CA ALA A 83 11.27 -18.00 13.57
C ALA A 83 10.53 -19.34 13.42
N ASN A 84 9.42 -19.35 12.69
CA ASN A 84 8.81 -20.60 12.26
C ASN A 84 9.60 -21.21 11.08
N SER A 85 9.33 -22.47 10.73
CA SER A 85 10.06 -23.19 9.67
C SER A 85 10.07 -22.42 8.34
N VAL A 86 8.94 -21.88 7.93
CA VAL A 86 8.82 -21.12 6.68
C VAL A 86 9.68 -19.86 6.71
N THR A 87 9.62 -19.11 7.81
CA THR A 87 10.42 -17.89 7.99
C THR A 87 11.91 -18.21 8.07
N SER A 88 12.28 -19.30 8.77
CA SER A 88 13.68 -19.75 8.87
C SER A 88 14.25 -20.13 7.52
N ASP A 89 13.50 -20.87 6.70
CA ASP A 89 13.92 -21.27 5.37
C ASP A 89 14.12 -20.05 4.44
N PHE A 90 13.17 -19.09 4.46
CA PHE A 90 13.26 -17.89 3.64
C PHE A 90 14.41 -16.97 4.03
N LEU A 91 14.64 -16.80 5.32
CA LEU A 91 15.67 -15.91 5.85
C LEU A 91 17.01 -16.61 6.07
N GLN A 92 17.10 -17.92 5.76
CA GLN A 92 18.28 -18.75 5.95
C GLN A 92 18.81 -18.70 7.39
N LEU A 93 17.89 -18.86 8.35
CA LEU A 93 18.18 -18.81 9.78
C LEU A 93 18.57 -20.20 10.29
N THR A 94 19.43 -20.21 11.30
CA THR A 94 19.68 -21.42 12.11
C THR A 94 18.54 -21.65 13.10
N SER A 95 18.45 -22.85 13.68
CA SER A 95 17.35 -23.25 14.56
C SER A 95 17.18 -22.38 15.82
N ASP A 96 18.24 -21.69 16.23
CA ASP A 96 18.28 -20.92 17.48
C ASP A 96 18.15 -19.39 17.24
N GLU A 97 18.03 -18.99 15.98
CA GLU A 97 17.90 -17.56 15.66
C GLU A 97 16.48 -17.06 15.86
N GLU A 98 16.40 -15.87 16.44
CA GLU A 98 15.15 -15.16 16.65
C GLU A 98 14.95 -14.05 15.63
N VAL A 99 13.71 -13.70 15.45
CA VAL A 99 13.29 -12.58 14.58
C VAL A 99 12.49 -11.57 15.37
N PHE A 100 12.60 -10.32 14.98
CA PHE A 100 11.57 -9.35 15.28
C PHE A 100 10.41 -9.55 14.30
N PHE A 101 9.21 -9.66 14.81
CA PHE A 101 7.97 -9.56 14.05
C PHE A 101 7.41 -8.16 14.22
N LEU A 102 7.17 -7.51 13.12
CA LEU A 102 6.62 -6.17 13.05
C LEU A 102 5.40 -6.16 12.13
N GLU A 103 4.26 -5.79 12.66
CA GLU A 103 3.00 -5.61 11.94
C GLU A 103 2.67 -4.13 11.86
N ARG A 104 2.41 -3.65 10.64
CA ARG A 104 2.12 -2.24 10.40
C ARG A 104 0.94 -2.09 9.46
N LEU A 105 0.07 -1.14 9.80
CA LEU A 105 -0.97 -0.65 8.92
C LEU A 105 -0.45 0.56 8.14
N LEU A 106 -0.49 0.47 6.82
CA LEU A 106 -0.11 1.57 5.95
C LEU A 106 -1.38 2.24 5.41
N LEU A 107 -1.43 3.56 5.55
CA LEU A 107 -2.57 4.37 5.14
C LEU A 107 -2.15 5.39 4.07
N ALA A 108 -3.09 5.74 3.22
CA ALA A 108 -2.97 6.84 2.28
C ALA A 108 -4.14 7.78 2.48
N ASP A 109 -3.87 9.05 2.80
CA ASP A 109 -4.88 10.04 3.18
C ASP A 109 -5.79 9.53 4.32
N SER A 110 -5.18 8.93 5.35
CA SER A 110 -5.84 8.32 6.50
C SER A 110 -6.76 7.12 6.18
N ILE A 111 -6.70 6.59 4.95
CA ILE A 111 -7.44 5.40 4.56
C ILE A 111 -6.51 4.19 4.64
N PRO A 112 -6.85 3.14 5.42
CA PRO A 112 -6.09 1.90 5.46
C PRO A 112 -6.00 1.24 4.08
N VAL A 113 -4.78 0.86 3.68
CA VAL A 113 -4.54 0.30 2.34
C VAL A 113 -3.84 -1.05 2.39
N ILE A 114 -2.85 -1.18 3.28
CA ILE A 114 -2.01 -2.38 3.36
C ILE A 114 -1.75 -2.72 4.82
N ASP A 115 -1.97 -3.96 5.17
CA ASP A 115 -1.43 -4.59 6.37
C ASP A 115 -0.13 -5.29 6.01
N VAL A 116 0.98 -4.91 6.67
CA VAL A 116 2.33 -5.38 6.36
C VAL A 116 2.91 -6.15 7.53
N HIS A 117 3.18 -7.41 7.32
CA HIS A 117 3.92 -8.26 8.24
C HIS A 117 5.38 -8.35 7.83
N THR A 118 6.29 -8.01 8.73
CA THR A 118 7.73 -8.01 8.47
C THR A 118 8.46 -8.86 9.49
N TRP A 119 9.37 -9.70 9.03
CA TRP A 119 10.25 -10.51 9.88
C TRP A 119 11.69 -10.07 9.67
N LEU A 120 12.36 -9.67 10.74
CA LEU A 120 13.71 -9.15 10.73
C LEU A 120 14.62 -10.03 11.58
N PRO A 121 15.66 -10.65 11.01
CA PRO A 121 16.65 -11.37 11.80
C PRO A 121 17.29 -10.46 12.85
N THR A 122 17.19 -10.83 14.15
CA THR A 122 17.69 -9.96 15.24
C THR A 122 19.19 -9.68 15.12
N ARG A 123 19.98 -10.62 14.56
CA ARG A 123 21.42 -10.43 14.33
C ARG A 123 21.76 -9.34 13.30
N LEU A 124 20.85 -9.08 12.34
CA LEU A 124 21.07 -8.07 11.30
C LEU A 124 20.50 -6.71 11.70
N PHE A 125 19.54 -6.70 12.59
CA PHE A 125 18.83 -5.51 13.04
C PHE A 125 18.84 -5.41 14.58
N PRO A 126 20.03 -5.36 15.21
CA PRO A 126 20.12 -5.22 16.65
C PRO A 126 19.46 -3.91 17.08
N ASP A 127 18.80 -3.92 18.23
CA ASP A 127 18.16 -2.74 18.85
C ASP A 127 17.15 -2.03 17.93
N PHE A 128 16.43 -2.81 17.12
CA PHE A 128 15.39 -2.24 16.24
C PHE A 128 14.33 -1.50 17.05
N ASP A 129 14.15 -0.22 16.73
CA ASP A 129 13.15 0.63 17.38
C ASP A 129 11.88 0.70 16.50
N PRO A 130 10.75 0.10 16.93
CA PRO A 130 9.49 0.17 16.18
C PRO A 130 8.92 1.59 16.10
N ASN A 131 9.23 2.48 17.06
CA ASN A 131 8.75 3.86 17.03
C ASN A 131 9.37 4.67 15.88
N ALA A 132 10.56 4.29 15.44
CA ALA A 132 11.22 4.96 14.32
C ALA A 132 10.51 4.75 12.97
N VAL A 133 9.61 3.77 12.88
CA VAL A 133 8.81 3.50 11.68
C VAL A 133 7.33 3.85 11.86
N GLU A 134 6.95 4.36 13.02
CA GLU A 134 5.66 4.99 13.26
C GLU A 134 5.59 6.29 12.47
N ASN A 135 4.61 6.43 11.58
CA ASN A 135 4.50 7.54 10.64
C ASN A 135 5.72 7.78 9.73
N GLY A 136 6.64 6.80 9.64
CA GLY A 136 7.88 6.89 8.90
C GLY A 136 8.03 5.86 7.78
N SER A 137 9.05 6.06 6.92
CA SER A 137 9.42 5.09 5.90
C SER A 137 10.31 4.00 6.49
N PHE A 138 9.81 2.77 6.52
CA PHE A 138 10.58 1.60 6.96
C PHE A 138 11.92 1.45 6.19
N PHE A 139 11.88 1.59 4.88
CA PHE A 139 13.09 1.42 4.07
C PHE A 139 14.11 2.54 4.30
N GLU A 140 13.65 3.75 4.54
CA GLU A 140 14.50 4.87 4.88
C GLU A 140 15.18 4.67 6.25
N TYR A 141 14.42 4.21 7.24
CA TYR A 141 14.95 3.86 8.55
C TYR A 141 16.02 2.77 8.47
N ILE A 142 15.73 1.64 7.79
CA ILE A 142 16.68 0.54 7.61
C ILE A 142 17.96 1.02 6.91
N LYS A 143 17.84 1.78 5.84
CA LYS A 143 18.98 2.32 5.09
C LYS A 143 19.85 3.23 5.95
N ASN A 144 19.24 4.12 6.71
CA ASN A 144 19.98 5.14 7.47
C ASN A 144 20.60 4.55 8.75
N THR A 145 19.87 3.69 9.46
CA THR A 145 20.29 3.14 10.75
C THR A 145 21.27 1.98 10.59
N TYR A 146 20.95 1.05 9.69
CA TYR A 146 21.72 -0.19 9.53
C TYR A 146 22.65 -0.16 8.31
N ARG A 147 22.65 0.95 7.53
CA ARG A 147 23.45 1.11 6.30
C ARG A 147 23.23 -0.02 5.29
N CYS A 148 22.05 -0.64 5.34
CA CYS A 148 21.68 -1.70 4.43
C CYS A 148 21.33 -1.14 3.05
N THR A 149 21.89 -1.76 2.01
CA THR A 149 21.44 -1.53 0.64
C THR A 149 20.38 -2.57 0.32
N ILE A 150 19.21 -2.11 -0.11
CA ILE A 150 18.15 -3.03 -0.55
C ILE A 150 18.54 -3.53 -1.93
N ALA A 151 18.92 -4.80 -2.01
CA ALA A 151 19.27 -5.43 -3.27
C ALA A 151 18.03 -5.62 -4.15
N GLU A 152 18.23 -5.63 -5.46
CA GLU A 152 17.15 -5.80 -6.45
C GLU A 152 16.54 -7.21 -6.47
N SER A 153 16.94 -8.11 -5.64
CA SER A 153 16.40 -9.44 -5.72
C SER A 153 15.47 -9.76 -4.61
N SER A 154 14.25 -9.82 -4.91
CA SER A 154 13.30 -10.48 -4.04
C SER A 154 12.44 -11.43 -4.85
N ARG A 155 12.20 -12.59 -4.29
CA ARG A 155 11.13 -13.45 -4.77
C ARG A 155 9.83 -12.86 -4.28
N SER A 156 8.97 -12.42 -5.20
CA SER A 156 7.63 -11.95 -4.88
C SER A 156 6.60 -12.97 -5.37
N THR A 157 5.63 -13.28 -4.53
CA THR A 157 4.46 -14.06 -4.92
C THR A 157 3.22 -13.20 -4.71
N ILE A 158 2.36 -13.15 -5.70
CA ILE A 158 1.08 -12.44 -5.62
C ILE A 158 -0.02 -13.47 -5.68
N SER A 159 -0.95 -13.40 -4.72
CA SER A 159 -2.16 -14.20 -4.70
C SER A 159 -3.37 -13.35 -4.36
N VAL A 160 -4.55 -13.79 -4.76
CA VAL A 160 -5.81 -13.13 -4.44
C VAL A 160 -6.64 -14.09 -3.60
N THR A 161 -7.09 -13.62 -2.45
CA THR A 161 -7.92 -14.40 -1.54
C THR A 161 -8.99 -13.51 -0.91
N ALA A 162 -10.04 -14.10 -0.34
CA ALA A 162 -11.00 -13.37 0.47
C ALA A 162 -10.32 -12.89 1.76
N ALA A 163 -10.61 -11.67 2.18
CA ALA A 163 -10.10 -11.15 3.45
C ALA A 163 -10.68 -11.95 4.62
N SER A 164 -9.85 -12.26 5.61
CA SER A 164 -10.34 -12.78 6.89
C SER A 164 -11.17 -11.71 7.62
N PRO A 165 -12.06 -12.09 8.54
CA PRO A 165 -12.84 -11.11 9.32
C PRO A 165 -11.96 -10.08 10.06
N ASP A 166 -10.80 -10.48 10.54
CA ASP A 166 -9.88 -9.58 11.25
C ASP A 166 -9.18 -8.63 10.27
N MET A 167 -8.69 -9.12 9.15
CA MET A 167 -8.12 -8.29 8.08
C MET A 167 -9.16 -7.31 7.52
N ALA A 168 -10.40 -7.74 7.35
CA ALA A 168 -11.48 -6.86 6.90
C ALA A 168 -11.75 -5.72 7.89
N LYS A 169 -11.65 -5.97 9.20
CA LYS A 169 -11.77 -4.91 10.23
C LYS A 169 -10.58 -3.95 10.25
N THR A 170 -9.38 -4.47 10.02
CA THR A 170 -8.15 -3.67 10.03
C THR A 170 -8.09 -2.73 8.81
N LEU A 171 -8.64 -3.17 7.67
CA LEU A 171 -8.61 -2.44 6.40
C LEU A 171 -9.91 -1.66 6.09
N ASN A 172 -10.91 -1.70 6.96
CA ASN A 172 -12.12 -0.89 6.88
C ASN A 172 -11.99 0.32 7.81
#